data_fd0f09bc6b5e72e3c5978154ca59026b
#
_entry.id   fd0f09bc6b5e72e3c5978154ca59026b
#
_cell.length_a   1.000
_cell.length_b   1.000
_cell.length_c   1.000
_cell.angle_alpha   90.00
_cell.angle_beta   90.00
_cell.angle_gamma   90.00
#
_symmetry.space_group_name_H-M   'P 1'
#
loop_
_entity.id
_entity.type
_entity.pdbx_description
1 polymer ?
#
loop_
_entity_poly.entity_id
_entity_poly.type
_entity_poly.pdbx_seq_one_letter_code
_entity_poly.pdbx_strand_id
1 'polypeptide(L)'
;MIEGKPRVTTKSGRSEEYDLLVGALGVNSSDLKLFERYGTGYTPPATTKTHITEILLGVDAIEKCLGGMMHVFLLDIPRLEFAAIIPKGEYATVCLLGRVIDQEMVDSFFRRPEVLSCFPAGWTPAGTHCHCFPSVTLGGAEGAYGDRFVMVGDCNVSRLYKDGIGCAYRTAKTAAQTAFMTGISKRDFHRYYRPACDAVVTDNRFGKVVFTATNLIKRSPFLRRGVMRMTNGEQAGFATPRMSSVLWDTFTGNESHRNVFFRVLHPVFLARLLYETVMGWMFSPKST
;
A
#
# COMPACT_ATOMS: atom_id res chain seq x y z
N MET A 1 18.65 8.13 -29.84
CA MET A 1 19.30 6.79 -29.95
C MET A 1 20.14 6.81 -31.21
N ILE A 2 21.40 6.47 -31.11
CA ILE A 2 22.28 6.27 -32.27
C ILE A 2 22.31 4.76 -32.50
N GLU A 3 22.08 4.31 -33.73
CA GLU A 3 22.01 2.88 -34.11
C GLU A 3 21.07 2.02 -33.23
N GLY A 4 20.03 2.61 -32.68
CA GLY A 4 19.07 1.90 -31.83
C GLY A 4 19.52 1.62 -30.37
N LYS A 5 20.77 1.94 -30.00
CA LYS A 5 21.23 1.77 -28.60
C LYS A 5 20.89 2.96 -27.71
N PRO A 6 20.46 2.72 -26.46
CA PRO A 6 20.27 3.80 -25.50
C PRO A 6 21.62 4.40 -25.10
N ARG A 7 21.68 5.72 -25.01
CA ARG A 7 22.84 6.48 -24.56
C ARG A 7 22.50 7.22 -23.27
N VAL A 8 23.32 7.11 -22.27
CA VAL A 8 23.21 7.83 -21.01
C VAL A 8 24.32 8.87 -20.92
N THR A 9 23.93 10.15 -20.71
CA THR A 9 24.87 11.24 -20.50
C THR A 9 24.73 11.76 -19.06
N THR A 10 25.82 11.74 -18.32
CA THR A 10 25.88 12.25 -16.95
C THR A 10 25.98 13.78 -16.92
N LYS A 11 25.70 14.41 -15.77
CA LYS A 11 25.89 15.86 -15.58
C LYS A 11 27.34 16.31 -15.77
N SER A 12 28.32 15.42 -15.58
CA SER A 12 29.75 15.66 -15.84
C SER A 12 30.13 15.58 -17.32
N GLY A 13 29.17 15.34 -18.21
CA GLY A 13 29.38 15.24 -19.66
C GLY A 13 29.87 13.85 -20.14
N ARG A 14 30.10 12.91 -19.25
CA ARG A 14 30.43 11.52 -19.65
C ARG A 14 29.22 10.89 -20.33
N SER A 15 29.41 10.35 -21.50
CA SER A 15 28.35 9.73 -22.32
C SER A 15 28.76 8.33 -22.72
N GLU A 16 27.90 7.35 -22.45
CA GLU A 16 28.12 5.93 -22.76
C GLU A 16 26.89 5.30 -23.40
N GLU A 17 27.12 4.31 -24.26
CA GLU A 17 26.08 3.52 -24.92
C GLU A 17 25.94 2.16 -24.23
N TYR A 18 24.71 1.70 -24.14
CA TYR A 18 24.38 0.44 -23.48
C TYR A 18 23.48 -0.41 -24.36
N ASP A 19 23.50 -1.73 -24.14
CA ASP A 19 22.60 -2.64 -24.86
C ASP A 19 21.18 -2.58 -24.33
N LEU A 20 20.98 -2.31 -23.06
CA LEU A 20 19.68 -2.22 -22.41
C LEU A 20 19.67 -1.06 -21.39
N LEU A 21 18.63 -0.24 -21.43
CA LEU A 21 18.33 0.76 -20.41
C LEU A 21 17.24 0.23 -19.49
N VAL A 22 17.55 0.14 -18.18
CA VAL A 22 16.58 -0.27 -17.15
C VAL A 22 16.27 0.91 -16.25
N GLY A 23 15.00 1.31 -16.19
CA GLY A 23 14.50 2.33 -15.26
C GLY A 23 14.01 1.69 -13.96
N ALA A 24 14.75 1.90 -12.86
CA ALA A 24 14.43 1.40 -11.51
C ALA A 24 14.36 2.53 -10.48
N LEU A 25 13.77 3.66 -10.86
CA LEU A 25 13.83 4.94 -10.13
C LEU A 25 12.79 5.07 -9.00
N GLY A 26 11.82 4.16 -8.97
CA GLY A 26 10.63 4.36 -8.12
C GLY A 26 9.76 5.53 -8.59
N VAL A 27 8.61 5.73 -7.94
CA VAL A 27 7.60 6.72 -8.38
C VAL A 27 7.84 8.13 -7.84
N ASN A 28 8.75 8.28 -6.88
CA ASN A 28 9.06 9.57 -6.25
C ASN A 28 10.26 10.30 -6.90
N SER A 29 10.88 9.73 -7.93
CA SER A 29 12.00 10.35 -8.62
C SER A 29 11.54 11.42 -9.61
N SER A 30 12.18 12.59 -9.55
CA SER A 30 12.01 13.65 -10.56
C SER A 30 12.51 13.25 -11.96
N ASP A 31 13.40 12.26 -12.01
CA ASP A 31 14.06 11.82 -13.24
C ASP A 31 13.14 10.97 -14.13
N LEU A 32 11.95 10.59 -13.65
CA LEU A 32 10.91 9.96 -14.49
C LEU A 32 10.56 10.83 -15.71
N LYS A 33 10.62 12.15 -15.56
CA LYS A 33 10.40 13.12 -16.66
C LYS A 33 11.38 12.96 -17.81
N LEU A 34 12.57 12.41 -17.58
CA LEU A 34 13.54 12.12 -18.64
C LEU A 34 13.00 11.02 -19.55
N PHE A 35 12.39 9.99 -18.97
CA PHE A 35 11.83 8.86 -19.72
C PHE A 35 10.56 9.26 -20.51
N GLU A 36 9.73 10.17 -20.00
CA GLU A 36 8.59 10.73 -20.73
C GLU A 36 9.03 11.42 -22.03
N ARG A 37 10.18 12.13 -21.98
CA ARG A 37 10.73 12.87 -23.11
C ARG A 37 11.50 12.00 -24.10
N TYR A 38 11.83 10.77 -23.74
CA TYR A 38 12.74 9.91 -24.49
C TYR A 38 12.13 9.27 -25.74
N GLY A 39 10.87 9.54 -26.06
CA GLY A 39 10.20 9.00 -27.24
C GLY A 39 9.80 7.53 -27.14
N THR A 40 9.86 6.95 -25.93
CA THR A 40 9.43 5.56 -25.65
C THR A 40 7.91 5.43 -25.55
N GLY A 41 7.19 6.56 -25.44
CA GLY A 41 5.77 6.58 -25.09
C GLY A 41 5.51 6.24 -23.61
N TYR A 42 6.55 6.30 -22.77
CA TYR A 42 6.40 6.06 -21.34
C TYR A 42 5.62 7.19 -20.67
N THR A 43 4.61 6.81 -19.88
CA THR A 43 3.85 7.69 -19.00
C THR A 43 3.86 7.06 -17.60
N PRO A 44 4.32 7.78 -16.55
CA PRO A 44 4.36 7.27 -15.19
C PRO A 44 2.99 6.80 -14.70
N PRO A 45 2.95 5.87 -13.75
CA PRO A 45 1.69 5.43 -13.15
C PRO A 45 1.04 6.56 -12.36
N ALA A 46 -0.30 6.55 -12.30
CA ALA A 46 -1.04 7.43 -11.41
C ALA A 46 -0.65 7.17 -9.94
N THR A 47 -0.55 8.24 -9.16
CA THR A 47 -0.13 8.18 -7.75
C THR A 47 -1.08 8.90 -6.83
N THR A 48 -0.97 8.60 -5.53
CA THR A 48 -1.57 9.41 -4.46
C THR A 48 -0.53 9.70 -3.39
N LYS A 49 -0.74 10.77 -2.64
CA LYS A 49 0.09 11.13 -1.50
C LYS A 49 -0.29 10.31 -0.27
N THR A 50 0.71 9.88 0.47
CA THR A 50 0.58 9.27 1.79
C THR A 50 1.26 10.18 2.82
N HIS A 51 1.03 9.89 4.10
CA HIS A 51 1.82 10.47 5.18
C HIS A 51 2.42 9.35 6.00
N ILE A 52 3.70 9.42 6.25
CA ILE A 52 4.43 8.50 7.12
C ILE A 52 5.21 9.33 8.12
N THR A 53 5.06 9.03 9.40
CA THR A 53 5.88 9.62 10.46
C THR A 53 6.33 8.55 11.43
N GLU A 54 7.55 8.68 11.93
CA GLU A 54 8.10 7.86 13.00
C GLU A 54 8.14 8.68 14.28
N ILE A 55 7.53 8.16 15.32
CA ILE A 55 7.39 8.80 16.64
C ILE A 55 8.21 7.98 17.63
N LEU A 56 9.21 8.58 18.22
CA LEU A 56 10.00 7.98 19.29
C LEU A 56 9.20 8.00 20.58
N LEU A 57 8.86 6.83 21.11
CA LEU A 57 8.14 6.67 22.35
C LEU A 57 8.97 5.95 23.44
N GLY A 58 10.00 5.21 23.02
CA GLY A 58 10.76 4.30 23.86
C GLY A 58 10.10 2.93 24.01
N VAL A 59 10.89 1.92 24.30
CA VAL A 59 10.46 0.50 24.35
C VAL A 59 9.31 0.28 25.32
N ASP A 60 9.41 0.80 26.54
CA ASP A 60 8.40 0.62 27.59
C ASP A 60 7.03 1.22 27.20
N ALA A 61 7.04 2.39 26.58
CA ALA A 61 5.81 3.03 26.11
C ALA A 61 5.19 2.28 24.94
N ILE A 62 6.01 1.79 24.01
CA ILE A 62 5.56 0.95 22.88
C ILE A 62 4.90 -0.32 23.44
N GLU A 63 5.56 -1.02 24.36
CA GLU A 63 5.05 -2.27 24.90
C GLU A 63 3.76 -2.07 25.69
N LYS A 64 3.68 -1.00 26.48
CA LYS A 64 2.50 -0.67 27.29
C LYS A 64 1.30 -0.19 26.44
N CYS A 65 1.52 0.64 25.42
CA CYS A 65 0.45 1.30 24.69
C CYS A 65 0.05 0.56 23.41
N LEU A 66 1.00 -0.08 22.71
CA LEU A 66 0.80 -0.75 21.44
C LEU A 66 1.00 -2.26 21.52
N GLY A 67 1.85 -2.73 22.43
CA GLY A 67 2.27 -4.13 22.44
C GLY A 67 2.99 -4.52 21.14
N GLY A 68 2.93 -5.79 20.78
CA GLY A 68 3.48 -6.31 19.52
C GLY A 68 2.52 -6.27 18.33
N MET A 69 1.46 -5.48 18.38
CA MET A 69 0.38 -5.50 17.38
C MET A 69 0.33 -4.22 16.55
N MET A 70 0.01 -4.38 15.26
CA MET A 70 -0.35 -3.26 14.39
C MET A 70 -1.77 -2.81 14.70
N HIS A 71 -1.95 -1.52 15.00
CA HIS A 71 -3.25 -0.91 15.23
C HIS A 71 -3.78 -0.30 13.93
N VAL A 72 -4.92 -0.81 13.45
CA VAL A 72 -5.58 -0.36 12.21
C VAL A 72 -6.84 0.42 12.57
N PHE A 73 -7.04 1.57 11.97
CA PHE A 73 -8.12 2.48 12.29
C PHE A 73 -9.18 2.51 11.20
N LEU A 74 -10.41 2.17 11.55
CA LEU A 74 -11.60 2.28 10.69
C LEU A 74 -12.35 3.58 10.96
N LEU A 75 -11.65 4.70 10.90
CA LEU A 75 -12.22 6.03 11.14
C LEU A 75 -12.89 6.58 9.89
N ASP A 76 -14.06 7.20 10.07
CA ASP A 76 -14.74 7.95 9.03
C ASP A 76 -14.15 9.38 8.95
N ILE A 77 -12.96 9.46 8.35
CA ILE A 77 -12.30 10.72 8.03
C ILE A 77 -12.34 10.86 6.51
N PRO A 78 -12.89 11.96 5.98
CA PRO A 78 -12.97 12.18 4.54
C PRO A 78 -11.58 12.05 3.88
N ARG A 79 -11.53 11.42 2.70
CA ARG A 79 -10.30 11.18 1.91
C ARG A 79 -9.31 10.17 2.51
N LEU A 80 -9.43 9.79 3.78
CA LEU A 80 -8.58 8.79 4.41
C LEU A 80 -9.06 7.38 4.01
N GLU A 81 -8.25 6.65 3.27
CA GLU A 81 -8.55 5.26 2.89
C GLU A 81 -8.14 4.28 3.99
N PHE A 82 -6.99 4.52 4.59
CA PHE A 82 -6.38 3.64 5.57
C PHE A 82 -5.51 4.41 6.56
N ALA A 83 -5.52 3.98 7.81
CA ALA A 83 -4.61 4.48 8.84
C ALA A 83 -4.12 3.34 9.73
N ALA A 84 -2.83 3.34 10.05
CA ALA A 84 -2.24 2.40 11.00
C ALA A 84 -1.18 3.04 11.87
N ILE A 85 -1.03 2.49 13.09
CA ILE A 85 0.12 2.69 13.97
C ILE A 85 0.81 1.34 14.11
N ILE A 86 2.10 1.29 13.77
CA ILE A 86 2.89 0.07 13.70
C ILE A 86 4.05 0.19 14.68
N PRO A 87 4.13 -0.64 15.73
CA PRO A 87 5.26 -0.65 16.64
C PRO A 87 6.53 -1.16 15.91
N LYS A 88 7.66 -0.47 16.13
CA LYS A 88 8.95 -0.76 15.52
C LYS A 88 10.08 -0.46 16.51
N GLY A 89 10.38 -1.41 17.39
CA GLY A 89 11.35 -1.22 18.47
C GLY A 89 10.91 -0.11 19.41
N GLU A 90 11.67 0.97 19.51
CA GLU A 90 11.34 2.16 20.33
C GLU A 90 10.47 3.19 19.62
N TYR A 91 10.13 2.97 18.34
CA TYR A 91 9.35 3.87 17.51
C TYR A 91 7.95 3.32 17.25
N ALA A 92 7.00 4.24 17.08
CA ALA A 92 5.71 3.99 16.46
C ALA A 92 5.70 4.62 15.07
N THR A 93 5.58 3.80 14.02
CA THR A 93 5.38 4.30 12.66
C THR A 93 3.89 4.53 12.42
N VAL A 94 3.51 5.77 12.16
CA VAL A 94 2.15 6.14 11.77
C VAL A 94 2.09 6.27 10.25
N CYS A 95 1.14 5.55 9.63
CA CYS A 95 0.95 5.53 8.18
C CYS A 95 -0.48 5.94 7.85
N LEU A 96 -0.65 7.02 7.08
CA LEU A 96 -1.94 7.48 6.56
C LEU A 96 -1.92 7.37 5.04
N LEU A 97 -2.87 6.61 4.50
CA LEU A 97 -3.05 6.40 3.06
C LEU A 97 -4.40 6.96 2.64
N GLY A 98 -4.44 7.68 1.53
CA GLY A 98 -5.70 8.24 1.06
C GLY A 98 -5.54 9.15 -0.16
N ARG A 99 -6.57 9.94 -0.41
CA ARG A 99 -6.56 10.93 -1.49
C ARG A 99 -6.09 12.25 -0.96
N VAL A 100 -4.91 12.69 -1.40
CA VAL A 100 -4.33 13.97 -1.01
C VAL A 100 -4.29 14.13 0.52
N ILE A 101 -3.35 13.43 1.14
CA ILE A 101 -3.07 13.59 2.58
C ILE A 101 -2.36 14.93 2.78
N ASP A 102 -2.96 15.80 3.56
CA ASP A 102 -2.45 17.11 3.96
C ASP A 102 -2.31 17.21 5.49
N GLN A 103 -1.73 18.29 5.98
CA GLN A 103 -1.49 18.49 7.41
C GLN A 103 -2.79 18.55 8.21
N GLU A 104 -3.84 19.14 7.65
CA GLU A 104 -5.15 19.19 8.31
C GLU A 104 -5.73 17.80 8.60
N MET A 105 -5.57 16.89 7.64
CA MET A 105 -5.98 15.48 7.83
C MET A 105 -5.12 14.77 8.86
N VAL A 106 -3.80 15.00 8.87
CA VAL A 106 -2.89 14.45 9.89
C VAL A 106 -3.31 14.93 11.27
N ASP A 107 -3.57 16.23 11.43
CA ASP A 107 -4.03 16.81 12.69
C ASP A 107 -5.40 16.27 13.11
N SER A 108 -6.32 16.10 12.16
CA SER A 108 -7.62 15.49 12.40
C SER A 108 -7.52 14.06 12.88
N PHE A 109 -6.59 13.27 12.32
CA PHE A 109 -6.32 11.91 12.76
C PHE A 109 -5.80 11.88 14.19
N PHE A 110 -4.80 12.68 14.54
CA PHE A 110 -4.21 12.71 15.88
C PHE A 110 -5.13 13.31 16.95
N ARG A 111 -6.18 14.04 16.57
CA ARG A 111 -7.21 14.53 17.52
C ARG A 111 -8.26 13.48 17.89
N ARG A 112 -8.27 12.32 17.23
CA ARG A 112 -9.26 11.28 17.52
C ARG A 112 -8.94 10.57 18.83
N PRO A 113 -9.93 10.42 19.75
CA PRO A 113 -9.73 9.73 21.02
C PRO A 113 -9.19 8.30 20.86
N GLU A 114 -9.66 7.59 19.84
CA GLU A 114 -9.24 6.23 19.50
C GLU A 114 -7.75 6.16 19.12
N VAL A 115 -7.23 7.22 18.52
CA VAL A 115 -5.80 7.34 18.16
C VAL A 115 -4.99 7.74 19.38
N LEU A 116 -5.45 8.74 20.13
CA LEU A 116 -4.76 9.22 21.32
C LEU A 116 -4.62 8.13 22.41
N SER A 117 -5.59 7.19 22.48
CA SER A 117 -5.51 6.07 23.41
C SER A 117 -4.35 5.09 23.13
N CYS A 118 -3.74 5.17 21.94
CA CYS A 118 -2.56 4.39 21.56
C CYS A 118 -1.23 5.04 21.99
N PHE A 119 -1.28 6.17 22.68
CA PHE A 119 -0.11 6.91 23.15
C PHE A 119 -0.12 7.09 24.65
N PRO A 120 1.04 7.36 25.29
CA PRO A 120 1.09 7.67 26.71
C PRO A 120 0.18 8.84 27.10
N ALA A 121 -0.34 8.81 28.33
CA ALA A 121 -1.18 9.89 28.84
C ALA A 121 -0.45 11.25 28.76
N GLY A 122 -1.14 12.27 28.23
CA GLY A 122 -0.56 13.60 28.02
C GLY A 122 0.36 13.72 26.80
N TRP A 123 0.55 12.67 26.02
CA TRP A 123 1.29 12.78 24.77
C TRP A 123 0.59 13.72 23.78
N THR A 124 1.39 14.52 23.08
CA THR A 124 0.92 15.40 22.03
C THR A 124 1.77 15.22 20.77
N PRO A 125 1.23 15.44 19.56
CA PRO A 125 1.98 15.30 18.31
C PRO A 125 3.03 16.40 18.08
N ALA A 126 3.23 17.32 19.03
CA ALA A 126 4.22 18.38 18.94
C ALA A 126 5.65 17.79 18.96
N GLY A 127 6.47 18.17 17.98
CA GLY A 127 7.86 17.71 17.89
C GLY A 127 8.06 16.35 17.25
N THR A 128 7.14 15.92 16.43
CA THR A 128 7.27 14.67 15.65
C THR A 128 8.47 14.73 14.72
N HIS A 129 9.26 13.76 14.82
CA HIS A 129 10.62 13.61 14.42
C HIS A 129 10.73 13.52 12.90
N CYS A 130 10.64 12.43 12.26
CA CYS A 130 10.74 12.34 10.81
C CYS A 130 9.33 12.17 10.21
N HIS A 131 8.92 13.09 9.35
CA HIS A 131 7.69 12.92 8.58
C HIS A 131 7.94 13.12 7.09
N CYS A 132 7.26 12.37 6.26
CA CYS A 132 7.33 12.48 4.82
C CYS A 132 5.97 12.25 4.17
N PHE A 133 5.81 12.82 2.98
CA PHE A 133 4.62 12.66 2.14
C PHE A 133 4.98 11.97 0.82
N PRO A 134 5.40 10.70 0.85
CA PRO A 134 5.74 9.98 -0.37
C PRO A 134 4.49 9.74 -1.22
N SER A 135 4.70 9.66 -2.53
CA SER A 135 3.69 9.18 -3.46
C SER A 135 3.73 7.66 -3.52
N VAL A 136 2.56 7.04 -3.57
CA VAL A 136 2.42 5.60 -3.83
C VAL A 136 1.63 5.38 -5.11
N THR A 137 1.93 4.30 -5.79
CA THR A 137 1.37 3.94 -7.09
C THR A 137 -0.07 3.43 -6.95
N LEU A 138 -0.97 3.90 -7.82
CA LEU A 138 -2.38 3.47 -7.88
C LEU A 138 -2.69 2.59 -9.10
N GLY A 139 -1.78 2.50 -10.06
CA GLY A 139 -2.01 1.79 -11.32
C GLY A 139 -0.72 1.31 -11.96
N GLY A 140 -0.76 1.00 -13.25
CA GLY A 140 0.40 0.71 -14.07
C GLY A 140 0.78 1.90 -14.93
N ALA A 141 2.07 2.00 -15.30
CA ALA A 141 2.57 2.93 -16.30
C ALA A 141 2.14 2.51 -17.70
N GLU A 142 2.10 3.46 -18.62
CA GLU A 142 2.00 3.18 -20.05
C GLU A 142 3.39 3.20 -20.69
N GLY A 143 3.60 2.45 -21.77
CA GLY A 143 4.86 2.43 -22.48
C GLY A 143 6.09 2.02 -21.63
N ALA A 144 5.89 1.20 -20.60
CA ALA A 144 6.92 0.83 -19.64
C ALA A 144 8.01 -0.10 -20.19
N TYR A 145 7.97 -0.46 -21.47
CA TYR A 145 9.00 -1.23 -22.16
C TYR A 145 8.99 -0.95 -23.66
N GLY A 146 10.14 -1.13 -24.27
CA GLY A 146 10.37 -0.95 -25.71
C GLY A 146 11.57 -1.76 -26.17
N ASP A 147 12.08 -1.49 -27.37
CA ASP A 147 13.35 -2.06 -27.81
C ASP A 147 14.47 -1.48 -26.95
N ARG A 148 15.25 -2.36 -26.32
CA ARG A 148 16.39 -1.99 -25.45
C ARG A 148 16.02 -1.09 -24.25
N PHE A 149 14.77 -1.18 -23.77
CA PHE A 149 14.25 -0.33 -22.70
C PHE A 149 13.21 -1.08 -21.86
N VAL A 150 13.32 -0.99 -20.52
CA VAL A 150 12.32 -1.53 -19.58
C VAL A 150 12.30 -0.74 -18.27
N MET A 151 11.10 -0.43 -17.78
CA MET A 151 10.87 0.14 -16.44
C MET A 151 10.47 -0.98 -15.48
N VAL A 152 10.99 -0.98 -14.25
CA VAL A 152 10.71 -1.99 -13.23
C VAL A 152 10.34 -1.35 -11.88
N GLY A 153 9.60 -2.07 -11.04
CA GLY A 153 9.16 -1.56 -9.74
C GLY A 153 8.12 -0.44 -9.85
N ASP A 154 8.08 0.44 -8.85
CA ASP A 154 7.02 1.45 -8.68
C ASP A 154 6.93 2.46 -9.82
N CYS A 155 7.98 2.67 -10.59
CA CYS A 155 7.92 3.48 -11.79
C CYS A 155 7.22 2.79 -12.97
N ASN A 156 6.90 1.50 -12.87
CA ASN A 156 6.06 0.77 -13.80
C ASN A 156 4.75 0.36 -13.16
N VAL A 157 4.78 -0.61 -12.24
CA VAL A 157 3.60 -1.15 -11.58
C VAL A 157 3.94 -1.60 -10.18
N SER A 158 3.04 -1.31 -9.23
CA SER A 158 3.14 -1.77 -7.86
C SER A 158 1.80 -2.25 -7.35
N ARG A 159 1.80 -3.02 -6.27
CA ARG A 159 0.56 -3.43 -5.61
C ARG A 159 -0.08 -2.23 -4.90
N LEU A 160 -1.39 -2.16 -4.99
CA LEU A 160 -2.18 -1.07 -4.43
C LEU A 160 -1.96 -0.96 -2.91
N TYR A 161 -1.35 0.13 -2.48
CA TYR A 161 -1.07 0.52 -1.09
C TYR A 161 -0.12 -0.38 -0.30
N LYS A 162 0.51 -1.39 -0.89
CA LYS A 162 1.36 -2.34 -0.16
C LYS A 162 2.38 -3.05 -1.04
N ASP A 163 3.36 -3.73 -0.38
CA ASP A 163 4.30 -4.66 -1.02
C ASP A 163 5.09 -4.07 -2.20
N GLY A 164 5.50 -2.81 -2.11
CA GLY A 164 6.30 -2.17 -3.15
C GLY A 164 7.62 -2.91 -3.41
N ILE A 165 8.34 -3.30 -2.35
CA ILE A 165 9.62 -4.01 -2.45
C ILE A 165 9.44 -5.38 -3.11
N GLY A 166 8.47 -6.18 -2.67
CA GLY A 166 8.20 -7.50 -3.26
C GLY A 166 7.74 -7.40 -4.72
N CYS A 167 6.94 -6.40 -5.06
CA CYS A 167 6.52 -6.15 -6.44
C CYS A 167 7.70 -5.71 -7.31
N ALA A 168 8.56 -4.81 -6.81
CA ALA A 168 9.77 -4.38 -7.50
C ALA A 168 10.71 -5.56 -7.76
N TYR A 169 10.92 -6.42 -6.76
CA TYR A 169 11.72 -7.64 -6.93
C TYR A 169 11.15 -8.57 -8.02
N ARG A 170 9.86 -8.84 -8.00
CA ARG A 170 9.22 -9.73 -9.00
C ARG A 170 9.30 -9.16 -10.41
N THR A 171 9.04 -7.88 -10.58
CA THR A 171 9.11 -7.23 -11.91
C THR A 171 10.56 -7.15 -12.39
N ALA A 172 11.51 -6.78 -11.54
CA ALA A 172 12.93 -6.73 -11.90
C ALA A 172 13.48 -8.12 -12.27
N LYS A 173 13.14 -9.16 -11.48
CA LYS A 173 13.54 -10.55 -11.77
C LYS A 173 13.00 -11.00 -13.14
N THR A 174 11.71 -10.72 -13.42
CA THR A 174 11.11 -11.12 -14.70
C THR A 174 11.73 -10.34 -15.87
N ALA A 175 12.02 -9.05 -15.72
CA ALA A 175 12.69 -8.27 -16.74
C ALA A 175 14.12 -8.78 -17.00
N ALA A 176 14.89 -9.09 -15.95
CA ALA A 176 16.22 -9.66 -16.07
C ALA A 176 16.21 -11.04 -16.74
N GLN A 177 15.29 -11.93 -16.33
CA GLN A 177 15.11 -13.23 -16.98
C GLN A 177 14.77 -13.09 -18.46
N THR A 178 13.88 -12.16 -18.82
CA THR A 178 13.55 -11.88 -20.22
C THR A 178 14.79 -11.44 -20.99
N ALA A 179 15.53 -10.46 -20.47
CA ALA A 179 16.71 -9.91 -21.14
C ALA A 179 17.80 -10.97 -21.35
N PHE A 180 18.05 -11.81 -20.36
CA PHE A 180 19.10 -12.84 -20.40
C PHE A 180 18.73 -14.06 -21.23
N MET A 181 17.48 -14.53 -21.11
CA MET A 181 17.08 -15.83 -21.65
C MET A 181 16.44 -15.73 -23.03
N THR A 182 15.87 -14.58 -23.40
CA THR A 182 15.11 -14.44 -24.64
C THR A 182 15.55 -13.28 -25.51
N GLY A 183 15.78 -12.10 -24.94
CA GLY A 183 16.24 -10.92 -25.66
C GLY A 183 15.70 -9.62 -25.04
N ILE A 184 16.07 -8.52 -25.69
CA ILE A 184 15.85 -7.15 -25.23
C ILE A 184 14.96 -6.33 -26.18
N SER A 185 14.26 -7.01 -27.10
CA SER A 185 13.32 -6.34 -27.99
C SER A 185 11.98 -6.05 -27.31
N LYS A 186 11.24 -5.09 -27.85
CA LYS A 186 9.86 -4.81 -27.43
C LYS A 186 8.99 -6.06 -27.46
N ARG A 187 9.19 -6.95 -28.45
CA ARG A 187 8.47 -8.22 -28.58
C ARG A 187 8.76 -9.17 -27.42
N ASP A 188 10.05 -9.28 -27.00
CA ASP A 188 10.46 -10.14 -25.90
C ASP A 188 9.84 -9.67 -24.59
N PHE A 189 9.94 -8.37 -24.27
CA PHE A 189 9.31 -7.81 -23.08
C PHE A 189 7.78 -7.91 -23.11
N HIS A 190 7.16 -7.72 -24.28
CA HIS A 190 5.72 -7.91 -24.43
C HIS A 190 5.30 -9.34 -24.11
N ARG A 191 6.07 -10.34 -24.57
CA ARG A 191 5.72 -11.75 -24.43
C ARG A 191 6.02 -12.29 -23.03
N TYR A 192 7.12 -11.88 -22.41
CA TYR A 192 7.62 -12.52 -21.19
C TYR A 192 7.60 -11.63 -19.95
N TYR A 193 7.75 -10.32 -20.10
CA TYR A 193 7.72 -9.37 -18.98
C TYR A 193 6.31 -8.83 -18.69
N ARG A 194 5.58 -8.40 -19.71
CA ARG A 194 4.24 -7.83 -19.58
C ARG A 194 3.27 -8.70 -18.79
N PRO A 195 3.19 -10.04 -18.95
CA PRO A 195 2.26 -10.86 -18.16
C PRO A 195 2.44 -10.75 -16.65
N ALA A 196 3.68 -10.57 -16.17
CA ALA A 196 3.94 -10.36 -14.74
C ALA A 196 3.39 -9.00 -14.26
N CYS A 197 3.50 -7.96 -15.08
CA CYS A 197 2.92 -6.64 -14.79
C CYS A 197 1.40 -6.68 -14.82
N ASP A 198 0.81 -7.33 -15.83
CA ASP A 198 -0.65 -7.48 -15.98
C ASP A 198 -1.27 -8.26 -14.81
N ALA A 199 -0.54 -9.23 -14.24
CA ALA A 199 -0.96 -9.95 -13.05
C ALA A 199 -1.09 -9.01 -11.83
N VAL A 200 -0.16 -8.07 -11.65
CA VAL A 200 -0.24 -7.05 -10.59
C VAL A 200 -1.40 -6.09 -10.82
N VAL A 201 -1.58 -5.62 -12.06
CA VAL A 201 -2.72 -4.75 -12.41
C VAL A 201 -4.06 -5.45 -12.16
N THR A 202 -4.14 -6.73 -12.49
CA THR A 202 -5.34 -7.54 -12.25
C THR A 202 -5.61 -7.71 -10.76
N ASP A 203 -4.58 -8.02 -9.96
CA ASP A 203 -4.70 -8.11 -8.50
C ASP A 203 -5.16 -6.77 -7.88
N ASN A 204 -4.67 -5.65 -8.39
CA ASN A 204 -5.07 -4.32 -7.96
C ASN A 204 -6.56 -4.01 -8.20
N ARG A 205 -7.21 -4.63 -9.20
CA ARG A 205 -8.66 -4.49 -9.42
C ARG A 205 -9.45 -5.08 -8.25
N PHE A 206 -9.05 -6.26 -7.76
CA PHE A 206 -9.61 -6.84 -6.54
C PHE A 206 -9.33 -5.97 -5.31
N GLY A 207 -8.13 -5.41 -5.20
CA GLY A 207 -7.77 -4.46 -4.14
C GLY A 207 -8.70 -3.25 -4.11
N LYS A 208 -9.00 -2.64 -5.26
CA LYS A 208 -9.95 -1.51 -5.34
C LYS A 208 -11.33 -1.88 -4.79
N VAL A 209 -11.83 -3.09 -5.07
CA VAL A 209 -13.13 -3.57 -4.54
C VAL A 209 -13.05 -3.75 -3.02
N VAL A 210 -11.98 -4.38 -2.51
CA VAL A 210 -11.76 -4.56 -1.06
C VAL A 210 -11.72 -3.22 -0.33
N PHE A 211 -10.96 -2.24 -0.84
CA PHE A 211 -10.90 -0.90 -0.23
C PHE A 211 -12.22 -0.13 -0.35
N THR A 212 -12.98 -0.30 -1.43
CA THR A 212 -14.32 0.28 -1.56
C THR A 212 -15.27 -0.29 -0.49
N ALA A 213 -15.24 -1.61 -0.26
CA ALA A 213 -16.01 -2.24 0.80
C ALA A 213 -15.56 -1.75 2.19
N THR A 214 -14.26 -1.60 2.42
CA THR A 214 -13.71 -1.04 3.67
C THR A 214 -14.21 0.39 3.90
N ASN A 215 -14.29 1.22 2.86
CA ASN A 215 -14.84 2.57 2.95
C ASN A 215 -16.33 2.59 3.33
N LEU A 216 -17.10 1.64 2.81
CA LEU A 216 -18.50 1.48 3.23
C LEU A 216 -18.60 1.09 4.71
N ILE A 217 -17.75 0.15 5.16
CA ILE A 217 -17.69 -0.26 6.57
C ILE A 217 -17.34 0.94 7.47
N LYS A 218 -16.35 1.75 7.09
CA LYS A 218 -15.92 2.94 7.87
C LYS A 218 -17.08 3.94 8.07
N ARG A 219 -17.92 4.14 7.07
CA ARG A 219 -19.07 5.07 7.13
C ARG A 219 -20.24 4.55 7.93
N SER A 220 -20.32 3.24 8.18
CA SER A 220 -21.45 2.62 8.89
C SER A 220 -21.04 2.21 10.31
N PRO A 221 -21.51 2.92 11.36
CA PRO A 221 -21.28 2.51 12.76
C PRO A 221 -21.73 1.07 13.03
N PHE A 222 -22.81 0.64 12.37
CA PHE A 222 -23.37 -0.71 12.46
C PHE A 222 -22.37 -1.76 11.95
N LEU A 223 -21.80 -1.58 10.74
CA LEU A 223 -20.82 -2.51 10.16
C LEU A 223 -19.50 -2.49 10.92
N ARG A 224 -19.04 -1.30 11.35
CA ARG A 224 -17.81 -1.18 12.16
C ARG A 224 -17.89 -2.02 13.43
N ARG A 225 -19.02 -1.95 14.15
CA ARG A 225 -19.24 -2.75 15.37
C ARG A 225 -19.14 -4.25 15.09
N GLY A 226 -19.70 -4.71 13.98
CA GLY A 226 -19.59 -6.11 13.57
C GLY A 226 -18.16 -6.57 13.34
N VAL A 227 -17.39 -5.76 12.60
CA VAL A 227 -15.95 -6.03 12.36
C VAL A 227 -15.18 -6.04 13.67
N MET A 228 -15.38 -5.05 14.55
CA MET A 228 -14.68 -4.95 15.84
C MET A 228 -15.03 -6.14 16.75
N ARG A 229 -16.30 -6.52 16.85
CA ARG A 229 -16.73 -7.67 17.65
C ARG A 229 -16.14 -8.97 17.14
N MET A 230 -16.17 -9.17 15.82
CA MET A 230 -15.57 -10.35 15.19
C MET A 230 -14.08 -10.44 15.48
N THR A 231 -13.35 -9.34 15.30
CA THR A 231 -11.90 -9.27 15.56
C THR A 231 -11.57 -9.51 17.04
N ASN A 232 -12.28 -8.83 17.96
CA ASN A 232 -12.07 -8.98 19.40
C ASN A 232 -12.33 -10.42 19.86
N GLY A 233 -13.41 -11.06 19.38
CA GLY A 233 -13.70 -12.46 19.69
C GLY A 233 -12.63 -13.43 19.20
N GLU A 234 -12.06 -13.16 18.02
CA GLU A 234 -10.94 -13.95 17.48
C GLU A 234 -9.65 -13.74 18.28
N GLN A 235 -9.31 -12.51 18.64
CA GLN A 235 -8.13 -12.18 19.46
C GLN A 235 -8.23 -12.76 20.88
N ALA A 236 -9.43 -12.82 21.45
CA ALA A 236 -9.68 -13.47 22.73
C ALA A 236 -9.67 -15.01 22.67
N GLY A 237 -9.45 -15.60 21.51
CA GLY A 237 -9.41 -17.05 21.33
C GLY A 237 -10.79 -17.75 21.26
N PHE A 238 -11.87 -16.98 21.19
CA PHE A 238 -13.23 -17.54 21.15
C PHE A 238 -13.66 -18.02 19.74
N ALA A 239 -12.88 -17.67 18.70
CA ALA A 239 -13.20 -18.04 17.33
C ALA A 239 -11.95 -18.19 16.46
N THR A 240 -12.07 -18.95 15.36
CA THR A 240 -11.02 -19.08 14.35
C THR A 240 -10.73 -17.70 13.72
N PRO A 241 -9.45 -17.31 13.57
CA PRO A 241 -9.05 -15.99 13.07
C PRO A 241 -9.34 -15.84 11.57
N ARG A 242 -10.52 -15.37 11.24
CA ARG A 242 -10.99 -15.08 9.86
C ARG A 242 -10.88 -13.60 9.52
N MET A 243 -11.48 -12.73 10.34
CA MET A 243 -11.40 -11.28 10.15
C MET A 243 -9.99 -10.78 10.42
N SER A 244 -9.35 -11.25 11.50
CA SER A 244 -7.96 -10.92 11.84
C SER A 244 -7.00 -11.31 10.71
N SER A 245 -7.19 -12.49 10.08
CA SER A 245 -6.39 -12.91 8.93
C SER A 245 -6.66 -12.04 7.70
N VAL A 246 -7.90 -11.66 7.42
CA VAL A 246 -8.24 -10.76 6.32
C VAL A 246 -7.61 -9.38 6.52
N LEU A 247 -7.68 -8.83 7.73
CA LEU A 247 -7.05 -7.55 8.06
C LEU A 247 -5.53 -7.66 7.92
N TRP A 248 -4.92 -8.68 8.52
CA TRP A 248 -3.48 -8.91 8.41
C TRP A 248 -3.02 -8.97 6.95
N ASP A 249 -3.61 -9.83 6.15
CA ASP A 249 -3.23 -10.02 4.75
C ASP A 249 -3.50 -8.78 3.89
N THR A 250 -4.55 -8.03 4.22
CA THR A 250 -4.86 -6.76 3.54
C THR A 250 -3.79 -5.72 3.80
N PHE A 251 -3.28 -5.62 5.03
CA PHE A 251 -2.42 -4.51 5.42
C PHE A 251 -0.93 -4.84 5.36
N THR A 252 -0.52 -6.08 5.58
CA THR A 252 0.89 -6.49 5.46
C THR A 252 1.32 -6.80 4.02
N GLY A 253 0.39 -7.12 3.14
CA GLY A 253 0.70 -7.58 1.79
C GLY A 253 1.12 -9.05 1.70
N ASN A 254 0.94 -9.82 2.78
CA ASN A 254 1.28 -11.23 2.85
C ASN A 254 0.54 -12.05 1.78
N GLU A 255 -0.71 -11.68 1.49
CA GLU A 255 -1.54 -12.34 0.47
C GLU A 255 -1.93 -11.39 -0.68
N SER A 256 -2.31 -11.97 -1.83
CA SER A 256 -2.87 -11.20 -2.95
C SER A 256 -4.22 -10.59 -2.57
N HIS A 257 -4.56 -9.45 -3.17
CA HIS A 257 -5.89 -8.84 -3.01
C HIS A 257 -7.00 -9.78 -3.52
N ARG A 258 -6.71 -10.57 -4.55
CA ARG A 258 -7.63 -11.58 -5.07
C ARG A 258 -7.96 -12.63 -4.00
N ASN A 259 -6.95 -13.15 -3.29
CA ASN A 259 -7.18 -14.14 -2.24
C ASN A 259 -7.97 -13.54 -1.07
N VAL A 260 -7.63 -12.33 -0.65
CA VAL A 260 -8.38 -11.57 0.37
C VAL A 260 -9.84 -11.40 -0.05
N PHE A 261 -10.08 -10.99 -1.29
CA PHE A 261 -11.44 -10.81 -1.84
C PHE A 261 -12.27 -12.09 -1.76
N PHE A 262 -11.73 -13.23 -2.21
CA PHE A 262 -12.47 -14.49 -2.14
C PHE A 262 -12.67 -15.02 -0.71
N ARG A 263 -11.75 -14.75 0.22
CA ARG A 263 -11.95 -15.05 1.64
C ARG A 263 -13.11 -14.25 2.25
N VAL A 264 -13.21 -12.97 1.91
CA VAL A 264 -14.32 -12.11 2.38
C VAL A 264 -15.66 -12.58 1.81
N LEU A 265 -15.70 -13.06 0.57
CA LEU A 265 -16.92 -13.59 -0.05
C LEU A 265 -17.30 -15.01 0.42
N HIS A 266 -16.46 -15.67 1.22
CA HIS A 266 -16.75 -17.01 1.70
C HIS A 266 -18.03 -17.03 2.55
N PRO A 267 -19.01 -17.93 2.30
CA PRO A 267 -20.31 -17.90 3.00
C PRO A 267 -20.20 -17.92 4.52
N VAL A 268 -19.26 -18.68 5.09
CA VAL A 268 -19.03 -18.73 6.54
C VAL A 268 -18.50 -17.40 7.07
N PHE A 269 -17.65 -16.70 6.31
CA PHE A 269 -17.18 -15.37 6.70
C PHE A 269 -18.33 -14.36 6.72
N LEU A 270 -19.14 -14.33 5.66
CA LEU A 270 -20.29 -13.41 5.56
C LEU A 270 -21.34 -13.69 6.62
N ALA A 271 -21.68 -14.96 6.86
CA ALA A 271 -22.62 -15.37 7.90
C ALA A 271 -22.12 -14.94 9.30
N ARG A 272 -20.83 -15.12 9.59
CA ARG A 272 -20.23 -14.70 10.86
C ARG A 272 -20.21 -13.20 11.01
N LEU A 273 -19.81 -12.46 9.97
CA LEU A 273 -19.82 -10.99 9.98
C LEU A 273 -21.23 -10.46 10.19
N LEU A 274 -22.24 -11.02 9.51
CA LEU A 274 -23.65 -10.64 9.70
C LEU A 274 -24.10 -10.93 11.13
N TYR A 275 -23.82 -12.10 11.66
CA TYR A 275 -24.14 -12.46 13.05
C TYR A 275 -23.54 -11.45 14.03
N GLU A 276 -22.24 -11.19 13.96
CA GLU A 276 -21.56 -10.24 14.86
C GLU A 276 -22.09 -8.80 14.70
N THR A 277 -22.49 -8.44 13.50
CA THR A 277 -23.07 -7.12 13.21
C THR A 277 -24.44 -6.97 13.87
N VAL A 278 -25.32 -7.98 13.75
CA VAL A 278 -26.64 -8.00 14.39
C VAL A 278 -26.52 -8.03 15.91
N MET A 279 -25.65 -8.88 16.45
CA MET A 279 -25.38 -8.95 17.89
C MET A 279 -24.82 -7.64 18.43
N GLY A 280 -23.91 -6.99 17.68
CA GLY A 280 -23.40 -5.66 18.03
C GLY A 280 -24.47 -4.57 18.06
N TRP A 281 -25.51 -4.70 17.28
CA TRP A 281 -26.65 -3.79 17.29
C TRP A 281 -27.60 -4.05 18.47
N MET A 282 -27.95 -5.31 18.71
CA MET A 282 -28.88 -5.71 19.78
C MET A 282 -28.34 -5.37 21.20
N PHE A 283 -27.04 -5.53 21.42
CA PHE A 283 -26.40 -5.31 22.71
C PHE A 283 -25.64 -3.98 22.81
N SER A 284 -25.92 -3.03 21.91
CA SER A 284 -25.40 -1.67 22.05
C SER A 284 -26.04 -0.99 23.25
N PRO A 285 -25.27 -0.38 24.16
CA PRO A 285 -25.86 0.56 25.11
C PRO A 285 -26.53 1.65 24.27
N LYS A 286 -27.83 1.88 24.52
CA LYS A 286 -28.57 3.00 23.94
C LYS A 286 -27.80 4.25 24.40
N SER A 287 -27.25 5.02 23.46
CA SER A 287 -26.72 6.35 23.76
C SER A 287 -27.89 7.18 24.27
N THR A 288 -27.90 7.41 25.56
CA THR A 288 -28.69 8.49 26.19
C THR A 288 -28.09 9.82 25.79
#